data_3c2e4de8e85b469ec225e9361adc3c86
#
_entry.id   3c2e4de8e85b469ec225e9361adc3c86
#
_cell.length_a   1.000
_cell.length_b   1.000
_cell.length_c   1.000
_cell.angle_alpha   90.00
_cell.angle_beta   90.00
_cell.angle_gamma   90.00
#
_symmetry.space_group_name_H-M   'P 1'
#
loop_
_entity.id
_entity.type
_entity.pdbx_description
1 polymer ?
#
loop_
_entity_poly.entity_id
_entity_poly.type
_entity_poly.pdbx_seq_one_letter_code
_entity_poly.pdbx_strand_id
1 'polypeptide(L)'
;MALTVFAAPMASAQSCAKQAASLQEKQAEAQTLAEARLTLVDEVEAAGDAWENAEAMRNFGEEQAIEADTTKTAYDALKADLFEKESSLQLLVATLNDNVKAYNQRCVTD
;
A
#
# COMPACT_ATOMS: atom_id res chain seq x y z
N MET A 1 29.82 29.56 -25.41
CA MET A 1 29.14 29.70 -24.13
C MET A 1 27.66 29.47 -24.21
N ALA A 2 27.00 29.99 -25.23
CA ALA A 2 25.57 29.83 -25.38
C ALA A 2 25.13 28.39 -25.68
N LEU A 3 26.02 27.58 -26.23
CA LEU A 3 25.71 26.21 -26.64
C LEU A 3 25.38 25.29 -25.47
N THR A 4 26.01 25.51 -24.32
CA THR A 4 25.75 24.65 -23.15
C THR A 4 24.35 24.85 -22.60
N VAL A 5 23.75 26.02 -22.80
CA VAL A 5 22.40 26.31 -22.32
C VAL A 5 21.35 25.52 -23.10
N PHE A 6 21.57 25.32 -24.37
CA PHE A 6 20.62 24.61 -25.22
C PHE A 6 20.61 23.09 -24.97
N ALA A 7 21.77 22.51 -24.68
CA ALA A 7 21.87 21.09 -24.40
C ALA A 7 21.15 20.70 -23.10
N ALA A 8 21.29 21.50 -22.05
CA ALA A 8 20.72 21.22 -20.75
C ALA A 8 19.18 21.14 -20.77
N PRO A 9 18.44 22.08 -21.41
CA PRO A 9 16.99 21.99 -21.46
C PRO A 9 16.46 20.72 -22.13
N MET A 10 17.11 20.27 -23.19
CA MET A 10 16.69 19.06 -23.90
C MET A 10 16.88 17.81 -23.04
N ALA A 11 18.03 17.69 -22.39
CA ALA A 11 18.33 16.58 -21.50
C ALA A 11 17.36 16.58 -20.31
N SER A 12 17.05 17.76 -19.76
CA SER A 12 16.11 17.89 -18.66
C SER A 12 14.70 17.48 -19.07
N ALA A 13 14.26 17.85 -20.27
CA ALA A 13 12.94 17.50 -20.78
C ALA A 13 12.77 15.98 -20.93
N GLN A 14 13.79 15.29 -21.46
CA GLN A 14 13.76 13.84 -21.57
C GLN A 14 13.74 13.15 -20.19
N SER A 15 14.57 13.66 -19.28
CA SER A 15 14.60 13.13 -17.93
C SER A 15 13.28 13.38 -17.22
N CYS A 16 12.66 14.54 -17.42
CA CYS A 16 11.38 14.86 -16.83
C CYS A 16 10.25 13.97 -17.38
N ALA A 17 10.27 13.65 -18.65
CA ALA A 17 9.30 12.74 -19.25
C ALA A 17 9.40 11.34 -18.63
N LYS A 18 10.61 10.84 -18.42
CA LYS A 18 10.83 9.54 -17.77
C LYS A 18 10.38 9.58 -16.30
N GLN A 19 10.67 10.66 -15.62
CA GLN A 19 10.25 10.83 -14.22
C GLN A 19 8.74 10.88 -14.10
N ALA A 20 8.07 11.59 -15.01
CA ALA A 20 6.61 11.66 -15.02
C ALA A 20 6.01 10.27 -15.22
N ALA A 21 6.55 9.48 -16.15
CA ALA A 21 6.08 8.12 -16.39
C ALA A 21 6.27 7.25 -15.15
N SER A 22 7.42 7.35 -14.49
CA SER A 22 7.70 6.61 -13.26
C SER A 22 6.73 6.99 -12.15
N LEU A 23 6.43 8.28 -12.00
CA LEU A 23 5.48 8.75 -11.00
C LEU A 23 4.08 8.20 -11.25
N GLN A 24 3.65 8.14 -12.50
CA GLN A 24 2.35 7.57 -12.86
C GLN A 24 2.28 6.09 -12.50
N GLU A 25 3.35 5.33 -12.75
CA GLU A 25 3.43 3.93 -12.36
C GLU A 25 3.32 3.77 -10.85
N LYS A 26 4.00 4.62 -10.09
CA LYS A 26 3.96 4.59 -8.62
C LYS A 26 2.58 4.95 -8.10
N GLN A 27 1.91 5.90 -8.74
CA GLN A 27 0.53 6.25 -8.37
C GLN A 27 -0.42 5.08 -8.59
N ALA A 28 -0.29 4.39 -9.72
CA ALA A 28 -1.10 3.22 -10.01
C ALA A 28 -0.83 2.10 -8.99
N GLU A 29 0.43 1.90 -8.62
CA GLU A 29 0.82 0.93 -7.61
C GLU A 29 0.20 1.28 -6.25
N ALA A 30 0.23 2.56 -5.87
CA ALA A 30 -0.37 3.02 -4.62
C ALA A 30 -1.90 2.79 -4.62
N GLN A 31 -2.57 3.03 -5.74
CA GLN A 31 -4.00 2.79 -5.85
C GLN A 31 -4.33 1.31 -5.71
N THR A 32 -3.54 0.45 -6.34
CA THR A 32 -3.71 -1.01 -6.23
C THR A 32 -3.55 -1.47 -4.79
N LEU A 33 -2.54 -0.97 -4.10
CA LEU A 33 -2.33 -1.28 -2.68
C LEU A 33 -3.48 -0.76 -1.80
N ALA A 34 -3.98 0.43 -2.09
CA ALA A 34 -5.10 0.98 -1.35
C ALA A 34 -6.36 0.14 -1.51
N GLU A 35 -6.63 -0.34 -2.72
CA GLU A 35 -7.77 -1.21 -2.99
C GLU A 35 -7.60 -2.56 -2.29
N ALA A 36 -6.40 -3.14 -2.35
CA ALA A 36 -6.10 -4.39 -1.66
C ALA A 36 -6.26 -4.24 -0.15
N ARG A 37 -5.88 -3.08 0.40
CA ARG A 37 -6.06 -2.79 1.81
C ARG A 37 -7.54 -2.77 2.20
N LEU A 38 -8.39 -2.16 1.38
CA LEU A 38 -9.84 -2.11 1.66
C LEU A 38 -10.44 -3.52 1.70
N THR A 39 -10.08 -4.36 0.73
CA THR A 39 -10.53 -5.75 0.70
C THR A 39 -10.05 -6.49 1.94
N LEU A 40 -8.81 -6.26 2.35
CA LEU A 40 -8.23 -6.93 3.51
C LEU A 40 -8.88 -6.47 4.81
N VAL A 41 -9.28 -5.20 4.92
CA VAL A 41 -10.04 -4.72 6.08
C VAL A 41 -11.34 -5.49 6.23
N ASP A 42 -12.06 -5.71 5.13
CA ASP A 42 -13.30 -6.50 5.14
C ASP A 42 -13.04 -7.95 5.56
N GLU A 43 -11.94 -8.54 5.07
CA GLU A 43 -11.57 -9.91 5.44
C GLU A 43 -11.21 -10.01 6.93
N VAL A 44 -10.50 -9.01 7.46
CA VAL A 44 -10.15 -8.96 8.88
C VAL A 44 -11.41 -8.87 9.73
N GLU A 45 -12.35 -8.01 9.35
CA GLU A 45 -13.61 -7.88 10.09
C GLU A 45 -14.39 -9.19 10.07
N ALA A 46 -14.50 -9.85 8.93
CA ALA A 46 -15.19 -11.13 8.82
C ALA A 46 -14.52 -12.21 9.65
N ALA A 47 -13.17 -12.25 9.64
CA ALA A 47 -12.43 -13.22 10.43
C ALA A 47 -12.58 -12.96 11.93
N GLY A 48 -12.65 -11.70 12.34
CA GLY A 48 -12.88 -11.31 13.73
C GLY A 48 -14.26 -11.77 14.20
N ASP A 49 -15.28 -11.57 13.37
CA ASP A 49 -16.63 -12.03 13.68
C ASP A 49 -16.69 -13.57 13.79
N ALA A 50 -16.01 -14.27 12.87
CA ALA A 50 -15.94 -15.73 12.90
C ALA A 50 -15.28 -16.23 14.19
N TRP A 51 -14.21 -15.57 14.59
CA TRP A 51 -13.54 -15.92 15.85
C TRP A 51 -14.43 -15.64 17.05
N GLU A 52 -15.07 -14.47 17.13
CA GLU A 52 -15.97 -14.14 18.24
C GLU A 52 -17.09 -15.17 18.39
N ASN A 53 -17.69 -15.57 17.27
CA ASN A 53 -18.74 -16.57 17.26
C ASN A 53 -18.23 -17.93 17.72
N ALA A 54 -17.05 -18.34 17.25
CA ALA A 54 -16.44 -19.61 17.64
C ALA A 54 -16.02 -19.60 19.11
N GLU A 55 -15.47 -18.47 19.58
CA GLU A 55 -15.06 -18.33 20.98
C GLU A 55 -16.24 -18.45 21.93
N ALA A 56 -17.39 -17.92 21.57
CA ALA A 56 -18.59 -18.03 22.38
C ALA A 56 -19.03 -19.48 22.59
N MET A 57 -18.64 -20.37 21.67
CA MET A 57 -18.99 -21.79 21.72
C MET A 57 -17.90 -22.69 22.26
N ARG A 58 -16.78 -22.12 22.66
CA ARG A 58 -15.56 -22.87 23.06
C ARG A 58 -15.84 -23.97 24.08
N ASN A 59 -16.71 -23.69 25.06
CA ASN A 59 -16.93 -24.59 26.17
C ASN A 59 -17.97 -25.69 25.90
N PHE A 60 -18.52 -25.73 24.69
CA PHE A 60 -19.52 -26.75 24.32
C PHE A 60 -18.91 -28.10 23.98
N GLY A 61 -17.60 -28.13 23.64
CA GLY A 61 -16.93 -29.37 23.32
C GLY A 61 -15.57 -29.13 22.71
N GLU A 62 -14.85 -30.23 22.46
CA GLU A 62 -13.50 -30.17 21.90
C GLU A 62 -13.45 -29.60 20.49
N GLU A 63 -14.42 -29.98 19.65
CA GLU A 63 -14.49 -29.46 18.28
C GLU A 63 -14.69 -27.95 18.28
N GLN A 64 -15.52 -27.45 19.18
CA GLN A 64 -15.77 -26.02 19.30
C GLN A 64 -14.53 -25.27 19.80
N ALA A 65 -13.78 -25.88 20.70
CA ALA A 65 -12.51 -25.28 21.16
C ALA A 65 -11.48 -25.22 20.05
N ILE A 66 -11.40 -26.26 19.21
CA ILE A 66 -10.49 -26.29 18.05
C ILE A 66 -10.90 -25.22 17.04
N GLU A 67 -12.20 -25.09 16.78
CA GLU A 67 -12.72 -24.06 15.87
C GLU A 67 -12.38 -22.66 16.37
N ALA A 68 -12.51 -22.40 17.66
CA ALA A 68 -12.14 -21.11 18.25
C ALA A 68 -10.65 -20.81 18.04
N ASP A 69 -9.79 -21.80 18.23
CA ASP A 69 -8.35 -21.63 18.05
C ASP A 69 -7.99 -21.44 16.58
N THR A 70 -8.63 -22.17 15.69
CA THR A 70 -8.40 -22.09 14.24
C THR A 70 -8.83 -20.72 13.72
N THR A 71 -10.00 -20.23 14.11
CA THR A 71 -10.48 -18.91 13.68
C THR A 71 -9.63 -17.79 14.26
N LYS A 72 -9.13 -17.95 15.48
CA LYS A 72 -8.20 -16.97 16.06
C LYS A 72 -6.91 -16.88 15.26
N THR A 73 -6.34 -18.02 14.89
CA THR A 73 -5.11 -18.06 14.10
C THR A 73 -5.31 -17.36 12.74
N ALA A 74 -6.43 -17.64 12.08
CA ALA A 74 -6.75 -17.00 10.81
C ALA A 74 -6.91 -15.49 10.96
N TYR A 75 -7.62 -15.07 12.00
CA TYR A 75 -7.82 -13.64 12.29
C TYR A 75 -6.49 -12.93 12.56
N ASP A 76 -5.64 -13.52 13.39
CA ASP A 76 -4.33 -12.93 13.72
C ASP A 76 -3.45 -12.83 12.47
N ALA A 77 -3.47 -13.83 11.59
CA ALA A 77 -2.69 -13.82 10.35
C ALA A 77 -3.16 -12.70 9.41
N LEU A 78 -4.47 -12.51 9.30
CA LEU A 78 -5.04 -11.45 8.45
C LEU A 78 -4.73 -10.06 9.01
N LYS A 79 -4.76 -9.89 10.33
CA LYS A 79 -4.37 -8.62 10.96
C LYS A 79 -2.91 -8.29 10.69
N ALA A 80 -2.03 -9.29 10.76
CA ALA A 80 -0.61 -9.09 10.47
C ALA A 80 -0.39 -8.69 9.01
N ASP A 81 -1.12 -9.33 8.09
CA ASP A 81 -1.06 -9.00 6.67
C ASP A 81 -1.56 -7.58 6.42
N LEU A 82 -2.64 -7.19 7.06
CA LEU A 82 -3.17 -5.82 6.96
C LEU A 82 -2.13 -4.80 7.45
N PHE A 83 -1.48 -5.08 8.56
CA PHE A 83 -0.44 -4.20 9.09
C PHE A 83 0.71 -4.03 8.10
N GLU A 84 1.17 -5.12 7.48
CA GLU A 84 2.22 -5.06 6.46
C GLU A 84 1.80 -4.22 5.25
N LYS A 85 0.57 -4.43 4.78
CA LYS A 85 0.05 -3.68 3.65
C LYS A 85 -0.07 -2.19 3.95
N GLU A 86 -0.53 -1.85 5.13
CA GLU A 86 -0.63 -0.45 5.56
C GLU A 86 0.74 0.20 5.67
N SER A 87 1.72 -0.52 6.22
CA SER A 87 3.09 -0.01 6.32
C SER A 87 3.70 0.21 4.95
N SER A 88 3.51 -0.74 4.03
CA SER A 88 4.00 -0.63 2.66
C SER A 88 3.36 0.55 1.92
N LEU A 89 2.05 0.71 2.09
CA LEU A 89 1.33 1.82 1.46
C LEU A 89 1.80 3.16 1.99
N GLN A 90 1.97 3.30 3.30
CA GLN A 90 2.46 4.54 3.91
C GLN A 90 3.85 4.90 3.38
N LEU A 91 4.74 3.92 3.28
CA LEU A 91 6.09 4.14 2.77
C LEU A 91 6.04 4.54 1.29
N LEU A 92 5.23 3.86 0.49
CA LEU A 92 5.10 4.17 -0.92
C LEU A 92 4.54 5.58 -1.13
N VAL A 93 3.51 5.96 -0.38
CA VAL A 93 2.91 7.30 -0.48
C VAL A 93 3.92 8.37 -0.06
N ALA A 94 4.67 8.15 1.02
CA ALA A 94 5.69 9.11 1.46
C ALA A 94 6.77 9.28 0.40
N THR A 95 7.26 8.18 -0.18
CA THR A 95 8.26 8.22 -1.24
C THR A 95 7.70 8.92 -2.48
N LEU A 96 6.46 8.61 -2.85
CA LEU A 96 5.79 9.23 -4.00
C LEU A 96 5.66 10.75 -3.79
N ASN A 97 5.25 11.17 -2.61
CA ASN A 97 5.12 12.60 -2.30
C ASN A 97 6.46 13.32 -2.43
N ASP A 98 7.53 12.71 -1.92
CA ASP A 98 8.88 13.29 -2.05
C ASP A 98 9.30 13.37 -3.51
N ASN A 99 9.03 12.34 -4.28
CA ASN A 99 9.40 12.30 -5.69
C ASN A 99 8.58 13.30 -6.52
N VAL A 100 7.31 13.48 -6.21
CA VAL A 100 6.46 14.50 -6.85
C VAL A 100 7.01 15.88 -6.56
N LYS A 101 7.37 16.15 -5.31
CA LYS A 101 7.95 17.42 -4.90
C LYS A 101 9.23 17.71 -5.67
N ALA A 102 10.13 16.73 -5.76
CA ALA A 102 11.38 16.86 -6.49
C ALA A 102 11.13 17.08 -7.99
N TYR A 103 10.16 16.35 -8.56
CA TYR A 103 9.76 16.52 -9.95
C TYR A 103 9.25 17.93 -10.22
N ASN A 104 8.37 18.43 -9.35
CA ASN A 104 7.81 19.78 -9.50
C ASN A 104 8.88 20.85 -9.43
N GLN A 105 9.87 20.68 -8.54
CA GLN A 105 10.98 21.64 -8.41
C GLN A 105 11.86 21.67 -9.65
N ARG A 106 12.05 20.51 -10.30
CA ARG A 106 13.00 20.37 -11.39
C ARG A 106 12.34 20.50 -12.75
N CYS A 107 11.11 20.04 -12.90
CA CYS A 107 10.47 19.87 -14.20
C CYS A 107 9.29 20.81 -14.45
N VAL A 108 8.67 21.34 -13.39
CA VAL A 108 7.51 22.22 -13.50
C VAL A 108 7.89 23.59 -12.96
N THR A 109 8.71 24.29 -13.74
CA THR A 109 9.13 25.65 -13.39
C THR A 109 8.54 26.61 -14.40
N ASP A 110 8.09 27.70 -13.94
CA ASP A 110 7.50 28.77 -14.79
C ASP A 110 8.53 29.65 -15.43
#